data_cad057e5ea5904ac80c1eb25e04a68bb
#
_entry.id   cad057e5ea5904ac80c1eb25e04a68bb
#
_cell.length_a   1.000
_cell.length_b   1.000
_cell.length_c   1.000
_cell.angle_alpha   90.00
_cell.angle_beta   90.00
_cell.angle_gamma   90.00
#
_symmetry.space_group_name_H-M   'P 1'
#
loop_
_entity.id
_entity.type
_entity.pdbx_description
1 polymer ?
#
loop_
_entity_poly.entity_id
_entity_poly.type
_entity_poly.pdbx_seq_one_letter_code
_entity_poly.pdbx_strand_id
1 'polypeptide(L)'
;MVDDKQAAAIRESVFDYFGMSAAILHNQYTSDEWSAYYEGKIEPFAIEAGLVHTNMTFSQAEISRGKEILFTVNRLQHMTMADKLSTVTQLFDRGMMNMDEGREVFQLPALDTEDSRRYYIRRDYAEVNALNQQN
;
A
#
# COMPACT_ATOMS: atom_id res chain seq x y z
N MET A 1 -41.92 -8.34 15.44
CA MET A 1 -41.31 -9.07 14.34
C MET A 1 -40.72 -7.99 13.42
N VAL A 2 -39.44 -7.93 13.20
CA VAL A 2 -38.81 -6.92 12.32
C VAL A 2 -39.18 -7.34 10.88
N ASP A 3 -39.77 -6.43 10.13
CA ASP A 3 -40.08 -6.65 8.72
C ASP A 3 -38.78 -6.78 7.92
N ASP A 4 -38.72 -7.64 6.91
CA ASP A 4 -37.55 -7.87 6.07
C ASP A 4 -37.01 -6.58 5.46
N LYS A 5 -37.89 -5.62 5.16
CA LYS A 5 -37.53 -4.28 4.68
C LYS A 5 -36.83 -3.45 5.74
N GLN A 6 -37.26 -3.53 7.00
CA GLN A 6 -36.61 -2.86 8.11
C GLN A 6 -35.20 -3.46 8.39
N ALA A 7 -35.10 -4.79 8.34
CA ALA A 7 -33.83 -5.48 8.50
C ALA A 7 -32.83 -5.11 7.40
N ALA A 8 -33.32 -4.99 6.15
CA ALA A 8 -32.48 -4.55 5.02
C ALA A 8 -32.00 -3.10 5.20
N ALA A 9 -32.90 -2.18 5.58
CA ALA A 9 -32.56 -0.78 5.80
C ALA A 9 -31.55 -0.58 6.97
N ILE A 10 -31.72 -1.34 8.06
CA ILE A 10 -30.77 -1.32 9.18
C ILE A 10 -29.41 -1.82 8.73
N ARG A 11 -29.35 -2.90 7.96
CA ARG A 11 -28.10 -3.44 7.41
C ARG A 11 -27.39 -2.43 6.53
N GLU A 12 -28.12 -1.76 5.64
CA GLU A 12 -27.60 -0.73 4.76
C GLU A 12 -27.05 0.46 5.55
N SER A 13 -27.78 0.94 6.55
CA SER A 13 -27.32 2.02 7.45
C SER A 13 -26.04 1.64 8.21
N VAL A 14 -25.88 0.39 8.62
CA VAL A 14 -24.65 -0.10 9.26
C VAL A 14 -23.50 -0.12 8.27
N PHE A 15 -23.73 -0.58 7.04
CA PHE A 15 -22.69 -0.57 6.00
C PHE A 15 -22.23 0.85 5.66
N ASP A 16 -23.18 1.79 5.53
CA ASP A 16 -22.90 3.19 5.28
C ASP A 16 -22.08 3.82 6.42
N TYR A 17 -22.44 3.53 7.68
CA TYR A 17 -21.71 4.02 8.85
C TYR A 17 -20.26 3.57 8.86
N PHE A 18 -19.99 2.29 8.57
CA PHE A 18 -18.64 1.78 8.48
C PHE A 18 -17.99 2.03 7.11
N GLY A 19 -18.73 2.53 6.13
CA GLY A 19 -18.27 2.76 4.75
C GLY A 19 -17.84 1.47 4.06
N MET A 20 -18.53 0.37 4.36
CA MET A 20 -18.27 -0.94 3.77
C MET A 20 -19.41 -1.31 2.81
N SER A 21 -19.06 -1.98 1.72
CA SER A 21 -20.06 -2.60 0.84
C SER A 21 -20.32 -4.06 1.24
N ALA A 22 -21.47 -4.59 0.86
CA ALA A 22 -21.76 -6.01 1.03
C ALA A 22 -20.75 -6.90 0.30
N ALA A 23 -20.22 -6.44 -0.84
CA ALA A 23 -19.18 -7.14 -1.60
C ALA A 23 -17.88 -7.30 -0.78
N ILE A 24 -17.43 -6.24 -0.10
CA ILE A 24 -16.28 -6.28 0.80
C ILE A 24 -16.51 -7.29 1.93
N LEU A 25 -17.69 -7.23 2.57
CA LEU A 25 -18.00 -8.10 3.71
C LEU A 25 -18.05 -9.59 3.33
N HIS A 26 -18.53 -9.90 2.13
CA HIS A 26 -18.65 -11.27 1.64
C HIS A 26 -17.44 -11.77 0.84
N ASN A 27 -16.34 -11.00 0.77
CA ASN A 27 -15.16 -11.31 -0.05
C ASN A 27 -15.50 -11.54 -1.55
N GLN A 28 -16.47 -10.79 -2.07
CA GLN A 28 -16.93 -10.85 -3.46
C GLN A 28 -16.65 -9.53 -4.20
N TYR A 29 -15.61 -8.82 -3.80
CA TYR A 29 -15.24 -7.52 -4.32
C TYR A 29 -14.33 -7.61 -5.54
N THR A 30 -14.40 -6.59 -6.37
CA THR A 30 -13.45 -6.34 -7.44
C THR A 30 -12.19 -5.65 -6.89
N SER A 31 -11.13 -5.62 -7.69
CA SER A 31 -9.89 -4.90 -7.36
C SER A 31 -10.13 -3.41 -7.09
N ASP A 32 -11.02 -2.79 -7.88
CA ASP A 32 -11.36 -1.36 -7.77
C ASP A 32 -12.15 -1.07 -6.49
N GLU A 33 -13.14 -1.91 -6.14
CA GLU A 33 -13.89 -1.80 -4.89
C GLU A 33 -13.00 -1.94 -3.66
N TRP A 34 -12.04 -2.87 -3.71
CA TRP A 34 -11.05 -3.03 -2.66
C TRP A 34 -10.16 -1.80 -2.52
N SER A 35 -9.63 -1.28 -3.64
CA SER A 35 -8.79 -0.08 -3.65
C SER A 35 -9.53 1.13 -3.08
N ALA A 36 -10.79 1.33 -3.49
CA ALA A 36 -11.62 2.42 -2.98
C ALA A 36 -11.88 2.31 -1.46
N TYR A 37 -12.15 1.11 -0.96
CA TYR A 37 -12.32 0.87 0.48
C TYR A 37 -11.03 1.12 1.24
N TYR A 38 -9.91 0.64 0.71
CA TYR A 38 -8.60 0.80 1.30
C TYR A 38 -8.21 2.28 1.42
N GLU A 39 -8.32 3.04 0.33
CA GLU A 39 -8.00 4.47 0.29
C GLU A 39 -8.96 5.33 1.09
N GLY A 40 -10.23 4.97 1.10
CA GLY A 40 -11.27 5.75 1.76
C GLY A 40 -11.43 5.45 3.27
N LYS A 41 -10.96 4.30 3.75
CA LYS A 41 -11.20 3.88 5.14
C LYS A 41 -9.95 3.38 5.87
N ILE A 42 -9.20 2.48 5.27
CA ILE A 42 -8.06 1.84 5.96
C ILE A 42 -6.89 2.81 6.07
N GLU A 43 -6.54 3.48 4.99
CA GLU A 43 -5.41 4.41 4.96
C GLU A 43 -5.61 5.63 5.86
N PRO A 44 -6.77 6.33 5.85
CA PRO A 44 -7.03 7.42 6.78
C PRO A 44 -6.97 6.98 8.25
N PHE A 45 -7.52 5.79 8.55
CA PHE A 45 -7.45 5.24 9.91
C PHE A 45 -6.00 5.01 10.36
N ALA A 46 -5.15 4.46 9.50
CA ALA A 46 -3.73 4.26 9.80
C ALA A 46 -3.01 5.59 10.04
N ILE A 47 -3.28 6.61 9.21
CA ILE A 47 -2.70 7.95 9.36
C ILE A 47 -3.13 8.56 10.69
N GLU A 48 -4.42 8.54 11.01
CA GLU A 48 -4.94 9.07 12.27
C GLU A 48 -4.37 8.33 13.49
N ALA A 49 -4.29 7.00 13.43
CA ALA A 49 -3.66 6.20 14.48
C ALA A 49 -2.19 6.60 14.69
N GLY A 50 -1.44 6.82 13.61
CA GLY A 50 -0.06 7.32 13.68
C GLY A 50 0.04 8.68 14.36
N LEU A 51 -0.81 9.62 13.98
CA LEU A 51 -0.86 10.98 14.58
C LEU A 51 -1.21 10.93 16.08
N VAL A 52 -2.22 10.15 16.46
CA VAL A 52 -2.61 9.99 17.87
C VAL A 52 -1.46 9.39 18.68
N HIS A 53 -0.85 8.31 18.21
CA HIS A 53 0.26 7.67 18.92
C HIS A 53 1.50 8.57 18.98
N THR A 54 1.79 9.33 17.94
CA THR A 54 2.88 10.32 17.93
C THR A 54 2.66 11.36 19.03
N ASN A 55 1.46 11.96 19.10
CA ASN A 55 1.13 12.99 20.11
C ASN A 55 1.07 12.44 21.53
N MET A 56 0.74 11.17 21.71
CA MET A 56 0.71 10.52 23.04
C MET A 56 2.09 10.10 23.52
N THR A 57 3.03 9.83 22.60
CA THR A 57 4.34 9.25 22.92
C THR A 57 5.43 10.31 23.03
N PHE A 58 5.40 11.30 22.15
CA PHE A 58 6.46 12.31 22.05
C PHE A 58 6.01 13.69 22.52
N SER A 59 6.95 14.42 23.11
CA SER A 59 6.75 15.84 23.42
C SER A 59 6.78 16.70 22.15
N GLN A 60 6.18 17.90 22.21
CA GLN A 60 6.18 18.84 21.08
C GLN A 60 7.59 19.17 20.54
N ALA A 61 8.57 19.23 21.46
CA ALA A 61 9.96 19.46 21.08
C ALA A 61 10.59 18.29 20.32
N GLU A 62 10.14 17.06 20.55
CA GLU A 62 10.60 15.88 19.82
C GLU A 62 9.90 15.75 18.47
N ILE A 63 8.60 16.05 18.42
CA ILE A 63 7.83 16.08 17.17
C ILE A 63 8.41 17.14 16.21
N SER A 64 8.76 18.33 16.72
CA SER A 64 9.39 19.39 15.92
C SER A 64 10.79 19.02 15.37
N ARG A 65 11.42 17.99 15.94
CA ARG A 65 12.68 17.42 15.44
C ARG A 65 12.48 16.25 14.48
N GLY A 66 11.22 15.98 14.08
CA GLY A 66 10.86 14.94 13.12
C GLY A 66 10.64 13.55 13.73
N LYS A 67 10.45 13.43 15.07
CA LYS A 67 10.05 12.13 15.65
C LYS A 67 8.56 11.91 15.43
N GLU A 68 8.24 10.79 14.81
CA GLU A 68 6.87 10.39 14.52
C GLU A 68 6.72 8.87 14.59
N ILE A 69 5.49 8.40 14.82
CA ILE A 69 5.10 7.01 14.71
C ILE A 69 4.25 6.89 13.45
N LEU A 70 4.73 6.12 12.49
CA LEU A 70 4.02 5.84 11.25
C LEU A 70 3.39 4.45 11.29
N PHE A 71 2.09 4.39 11.03
CA PHE A 71 1.41 3.14 10.70
C PHE A 71 1.38 3.00 9.19
N THR A 72 2.17 2.09 8.67
CA THR A 72 2.18 1.77 7.24
C THR A 72 1.28 0.59 6.96
N VAL A 73 0.38 0.74 6.01
CA VAL A 73 -0.48 -0.35 5.54
C VAL A 73 0.10 -0.87 4.23
N ASN A 74 0.43 -2.16 4.20
CA ASN A 74 1.08 -2.75 3.02
C ASN A 74 0.05 -3.02 1.91
N ARG A 75 -0.12 -2.08 0.99
CA ARG A 75 -0.99 -2.22 -0.19
C ARG A 75 -0.62 -3.42 -1.05
N LEU A 76 0.68 -3.74 -1.14
CA LEU A 76 1.16 -4.83 -1.98
C LEU A 76 0.63 -6.20 -1.56
N GLN A 77 0.29 -6.41 -0.29
CA GLN A 77 -0.26 -7.69 0.17
C GLN A 77 -1.63 -8.02 -0.43
N HIS A 78 -2.42 -7.01 -0.76
CA HIS A 78 -3.79 -7.15 -1.24
C HIS A 78 -3.93 -7.01 -2.76
N MET A 79 -2.86 -6.70 -3.46
CA MET A 79 -2.85 -6.67 -4.93
C MET A 79 -2.98 -8.08 -5.51
N THR A 80 -3.54 -8.16 -6.72
CA THR A 80 -3.53 -9.43 -7.48
C THR A 80 -2.09 -9.85 -7.76
N MET A 81 -1.86 -11.14 -7.99
CA MET A 81 -0.51 -11.62 -8.34
C MET A 81 0.03 -10.98 -9.61
N ALA A 82 -0.84 -10.69 -10.59
CA ALA A 82 -0.47 -10.01 -11.83
C ALA A 82 -0.01 -8.57 -11.56
N ASP A 83 -0.75 -7.82 -10.75
CA ASP A 83 -0.42 -6.44 -10.39
C ASP A 83 0.86 -6.37 -9.54
N LYS A 84 1.03 -7.30 -8.58
CA LYS A 84 2.27 -7.43 -7.81
C LYS A 84 3.47 -7.63 -8.72
N LEU A 85 3.38 -8.61 -9.62
CA LEU A 85 4.46 -8.92 -10.54
C LEU A 85 4.79 -7.72 -11.44
N SER A 86 3.76 -7.06 -11.97
CA SER A 86 3.94 -5.86 -12.80
C SER A 86 4.64 -4.74 -12.02
N THR A 87 4.17 -4.44 -10.81
CA THR A 87 4.74 -3.39 -9.96
C THR A 87 6.17 -3.68 -9.58
N VAL A 88 6.45 -4.88 -9.07
CA VAL A 88 7.81 -5.30 -8.68
C VAL A 88 8.76 -5.24 -9.87
N THR A 89 8.33 -5.73 -11.05
CA THR A 89 9.15 -5.68 -12.26
C THR A 89 9.49 -4.24 -12.65
N GLN A 90 8.50 -3.33 -12.60
CA GLN A 90 8.74 -1.92 -12.93
C GLN A 90 9.68 -1.22 -11.94
N LEU A 91 9.56 -1.50 -10.66
CA LEU A 91 10.43 -0.94 -9.63
C LEU A 91 11.86 -1.48 -9.75
N PHE A 92 11.99 -2.78 -10.01
CA PHE A 92 13.28 -3.44 -10.23
C PHE A 92 13.99 -2.90 -11.48
N ASP A 93 13.28 -2.81 -12.61
CA ASP A 93 13.82 -2.31 -13.88
C ASP A 93 14.31 -0.85 -13.78
N ARG A 94 13.73 -0.07 -12.88
CA ARG A 94 14.11 1.34 -12.65
C ARG A 94 15.15 1.52 -11.54
N GLY A 95 15.64 0.45 -10.94
CA GLY A 95 16.59 0.50 -9.84
C GLY A 95 16.03 1.06 -8.53
N MET A 96 14.72 1.03 -8.35
CA MET A 96 14.04 1.48 -7.13
C MET A 96 13.88 0.35 -6.10
N MET A 97 14.17 -0.88 -6.50
CA MET A 97 14.04 -2.08 -5.68
C MET A 97 15.17 -3.04 -6.00
N ASN A 98 15.76 -3.66 -4.98
CA ASN A 98 16.74 -4.71 -5.15
C ASN A 98 16.05 -6.10 -5.21
N MET A 99 16.84 -7.15 -5.46
CA MET A 99 16.29 -8.50 -5.62
C MET A 99 15.70 -9.04 -4.31
N ASP A 100 16.31 -8.78 -3.18
CA ASP A 100 15.82 -9.27 -1.87
C ASP A 100 14.51 -8.59 -1.48
N GLU A 101 14.39 -7.28 -1.69
CA GLU A 101 13.14 -6.52 -1.47
C GLU A 101 12.02 -7.03 -2.38
N GLY A 102 12.32 -7.31 -3.66
CA GLY A 102 11.35 -7.90 -4.59
C GLY A 102 10.89 -9.30 -4.17
N ARG A 103 11.79 -10.12 -3.63
CA ARG A 103 11.46 -11.45 -3.09
C ARG A 103 10.56 -11.36 -1.85
N GLU A 104 10.81 -10.40 -0.97
CA GLU A 104 10.01 -10.16 0.22
C GLU A 104 8.54 -9.84 -0.11
N VAL A 105 8.27 -9.08 -1.17
CA VAL A 105 6.91 -8.80 -1.65
C VAL A 105 6.13 -10.09 -1.95
N PHE A 106 6.83 -11.13 -2.44
CA PHE A 106 6.26 -12.46 -2.70
C PHE A 106 6.41 -13.44 -1.54
N GLN A 107 6.80 -12.96 -0.36
CA GLN A 107 7.05 -13.78 0.83
C GLN A 107 8.10 -14.88 0.61
N LEU A 108 9.04 -14.63 -0.28
CA LEU A 108 10.18 -15.50 -0.51
C LEU A 108 11.35 -15.05 0.39
N PRO A 109 12.11 -15.98 0.94
CA PRO A 109 13.27 -15.63 1.76
C PRO A 109 14.30 -14.86 0.96
N ALA A 110 14.96 -13.88 1.59
CA ALA A 110 16.06 -13.14 1.00
C ALA A 110 17.21 -14.10 0.60
N LEU A 111 17.93 -13.78 -0.45
CA LEU A 111 19.13 -14.53 -0.85
C LEU A 111 20.34 -14.12 0.00
N ASP A 112 20.33 -12.92 0.54
CA ASP A 112 21.31 -12.38 1.48
C ASP A 112 22.74 -12.34 0.90
N THR A 113 22.86 -12.22 -0.42
CA THR A 113 24.13 -12.11 -1.13
C THR A 113 24.45 -10.64 -1.41
N GLU A 114 25.72 -10.34 -1.68
CA GLU A 114 26.14 -8.98 -2.06
C GLU A 114 25.44 -8.55 -3.35
N ASP A 115 25.28 -9.45 -4.31
CA ASP A 115 24.63 -9.16 -5.59
C ASP A 115 23.12 -8.97 -5.46
N SER A 116 22.44 -9.71 -4.56
CA SER A 116 20.99 -9.56 -4.36
C SER A 116 20.60 -8.23 -3.71
N ARG A 117 21.53 -7.59 -3.00
CA ARG A 117 21.35 -6.28 -2.35
C ARG A 117 21.68 -5.10 -3.26
N ARG A 118 22.24 -5.34 -4.44
CA ARG A 118 22.54 -4.28 -5.41
C ARG A 118 21.29 -3.87 -6.16
N TYR A 119 21.21 -2.57 -6.48
CA TYR A 119 20.18 -2.01 -7.32
C TYR A 119 20.63 -2.06 -8.78
N TYR A 120 19.78 -2.65 -9.63
CA TYR A 120 20.03 -2.78 -11.06
C TYR A 120 19.07 -1.89 -11.82
N ILE A 121 19.55 -1.27 -12.89
CA ILE A 121 18.72 -0.49 -13.81
C ILE A 121 18.84 -1.12 -15.20
N ARG A 122 17.74 -1.14 -15.94
CA ARG A 122 17.78 -1.61 -17.33
C ARG A 122 18.72 -0.75 -18.16
N ARG A 123 19.52 -1.39 -19.01
CA ARG A 123 20.51 -0.72 -19.84
C ARG A 123 19.90 0.26 -20.85
N ASP A 124 18.61 0.11 -21.16
CA ASP A 124 17.86 0.95 -22.11
C ASP A 124 17.56 2.36 -21.57
N TYR A 125 17.74 2.60 -20.26
CA TYR A 125 17.57 3.93 -19.67
C TYR A 125 18.86 4.74 -19.86
N ALA A 126 18.78 5.78 -20.71
CA ALA A 126 19.86 6.74 -20.91
C ALA A 126 19.49 8.07 -20.27
N GLU A 127 20.49 8.80 -19.79
CA GLU A 127 20.29 10.14 -19.31
C GLU A 127 19.83 11.07 -20.45
N VAL A 128 18.78 11.89 -20.22
CA VAL A 128 18.22 12.77 -21.25
C VAL A 128 19.27 13.71 -21.85
N ASN A 129 20.24 14.17 -21.03
CA ASN A 129 21.32 15.02 -21.48
C ASN A 129 22.33 14.29 -22.40
N ALA A 130 22.50 12.97 -22.26
CA ALA A 130 23.38 12.19 -23.11
C ALA A 130 22.80 12.00 -24.51
N LEU A 131 21.46 11.96 -24.65
CA LEU A 131 20.76 11.86 -25.94
C LEU A 131 20.89 13.14 -26.79
N ASN A 132 21.01 14.32 -26.15
CA ASN A 132 21.15 15.59 -26.85
C ASN A 132 22.60 15.88 -27.34
N GLN A 133 23.58 15.06 -26.95
CA GLN A 133 24.98 15.21 -27.40
C GLN A 133 25.32 14.37 -28.62
N GLN A 134 24.38 13.56 -29.12
CA GLN A 134 24.60 12.68 -30.29
C GLN A 134 23.94 13.19 -31.59
N ASN A 135 23.42 14.45 -31.61
CA ASN A 135 22.87 15.09 -32.80
C ASN A 135 23.75 16.24 -33.27
#